data_f3f5cd3031206c74fe4fd93a7081971f
#
_entry.id   f3f5cd3031206c74fe4fd93a7081971f
#
_cell.length_a   1.000
_cell.length_b   1.000
_cell.length_c   1.000
_cell.angle_alpha   90.00
_cell.angle_beta   90.00
_cell.angle_gamma   90.00
#
_symmetry.space_group_name_H-M   'P 1'
#
loop_
_entity.id
_entity.type
_entity.pdbx_description
1 polymer ?
#
loop_
_entity_poly.entity_id
_entity_poly.type
_entity_poly.pdbx_seq_one_letter_code
_entity_poly.pdbx_strand_id
1 'polypeptide(L)'
;ALRQLSQQGRDFVIASSASFDNEAHKMWEEGFHTYFAIPKLEEQAEGCVPYFLRLYQAEYLAGMLAGYRTRSNRIGYVAPMHNPEICRGINAYAIGAREANPQAEICAVFVGAWDDPKQEWNAAARLRSLGVDILNSHQDGMTIQRYADTHGMEYISYLETYLPDGKRSSERSLATVLCHWDAVYETMFKDYLRGKFRKRYWLGMDANAVDLGEFSPRVDAGVQAAIQRAKARIKGGSSVFSGEIRDNQGRLRCREGENLSDAALIHMDWYVEGGRFYEAPV
;
A
#
# COMPACT_ATOMS: atom_id res chain seq x y z
N ALA A 1 22.06 -16.82 -2.27
CA ALA A 1 21.54 -16.31 -3.56
C ALA A 1 22.35 -15.10 -4.04
N LEU A 2 22.44 -13.97 -3.29
CA LEU A 2 23.11 -12.73 -3.74
C LEU A 2 24.58 -12.96 -4.11
N ARG A 3 25.35 -13.63 -3.24
CA ARG A 3 26.78 -13.96 -3.50
C ARG A 3 26.98 -14.77 -4.78
N GLN A 4 26.11 -15.72 -5.03
CA GLN A 4 26.18 -16.55 -6.24
C GLN A 4 25.96 -15.70 -7.51
N LEU A 5 25.01 -14.77 -7.48
CA LEU A 5 24.75 -13.86 -8.60
C LEU A 5 25.95 -12.92 -8.86
N SER A 6 26.53 -12.33 -7.81
CA SER A 6 27.75 -11.52 -7.94
C SER A 6 28.92 -12.30 -8.49
N GLN A 7 29.17 -13.53 -8.00
CA GLN A 7 30.24 -14.40 -8.49
C GLN A 7 30.04 -14.83 -9.96
N GLN A 8 28.80 -14.81 -10.45
CA GLN A 8 28.45 -15.03 -11.85
C GLN A 8 28.64 -13.77 -12.73
N GLY A 9 29.20 -12.70 -12.18
CA GLY A 9 29.45 -11.45 -12.90
C GLY A 9 28.19 -10.62 -13.14
N ARG A 10 27.21 -10.67 -12.22
CA ARG A 10 26.04 -9.79 -12.27
C ARG A 10 26.38 -8.46 -11.62
N ASP A 11 26.33 -7.38 -12.40
CA ASP A 11 26.68 -6.03 -11.93
C ASP A 11 25.50 -5.32 -11.25
N PHE A 12 24.25 -5.74 -11.55
CA PHE A 12 23.03 -5.19 -10.98
C PHE A 12 22.03 -6.31 -10.68
N VAL A 13 21.54 -6.34 -9.43
CA VAL A 13 20.59 -7.34 -8.94
C VAL A 13 19.44 -6.63 -8.23
N ILE A 14 18.21 -6.95 -8.62
CA ILE A 14 17.00 -6.47 -7.93
C ILE A 14 16.57 -7.54 -6.94
N ALA A 15 16.65 -7.25 -5.65
CA ALA A 15 16.14 -8.10 -4.59
C ALA A 15 14.64 -7.84 -4.38
N SER A 16 13.86 -8.89 -4.19
CA SER A 16 12.41 -8.81 -4.00
C SER A 16 11.99 -8.66 -2.53
N SER A 17 12.93 -8.66 -1.59
CA SER A 17 12.65 -8.55 -0.16
C SER A 17 13.68 -7.69 0.56
N ALA A 18 13.20 -6.88 1.51
CA ALA A 18 14.06 -6.11 2.40
C ALA A 18 14.97 -6.98 3.30
N SER A 19 14.65 -8.27 3.46
CA SER A 19 15.48 -9.22 4.23
C SER A 19 16.89 -9.42 3.66
N PHE A 20 17.11 -9.03 2.40
CA PHE A 20 18.44 -9.10 1.76
C PHE A 20 19.35 -7.92 2.09
N ASP A 21 18.86 -6.89 2.77
CA ASP A 21 19.56 -5.63 3.05
C ASP A 21 20.92 -5.85 3.75
N ASN A 22 20.91 -6.53 4.88
CA ASN A 22 22.13 -6.78 5.66
C ASN A 22 23.20 -7.57 4.88
N GLU A 23 22.78 -8.56 4.07
CA GLU A 23 23.72 -9.34 3.27
C GLU A 23 24.29 -8.51 2.11
N ALA A 24 23.47 -7.66 1.47
CA ALA A 24 23.92 -6.77 0.41
C ALA A 24 24.97 -5.77 0.92
N HIS A 25 24.75 -5.16 2.10
CA HIS A 25 25.73 -4.29 2.75
C HIS A 25 27.04 -4.99 3.03
N LYS A 26 26.96 -6.15 3.68
CA LYS A 26 28.15 -6.95 4.00
C LYS A 26 28.95 -7.31 2.76
N MET A 27 28.29 -7.68 1.68
CA MET A 27 28.95 -8.00 0.42
C MET A 27 29.69 -6.80 -0.18
N TRP A 28 29.08 -5.60 -0.10
CA TRP A 28 29.76 -4.38 -0.55
C TRP A 28 31.03 -4.09 0.28
N GLU A 29 30.96 -4.21 1.61
CA GLU A 29 32.12 -4.07 2.51
C GLU A 29 33.22 -5.09 2.23
N GLU A 30 32.86 -6.29 1.77
CA GLU A 30 33.78 -7.36 1.35
C GLU A 30 34.39 -7.14 -0.05
N GLY A 31 34.05 -6.03 -0.73
CA GLY A 31 34.61 -5.67 -2.04
C GLY A 31 33.87 -6.25 -3.25
N PHE A 32 32.64 -6.73 -3.09
CA PHE A 32 31.79 -7.03 -4.23
C PHE A 32 31.27 -5.72 -4.84
N HIS A 33 31.35 -5.59 -6.17
CA HIS A 33 30.93 -4.37 -6.90
C HIS A 33 29.56 -4.53 -7.60
N THR A 34 28.73 -5.45 -7.13
CA THR A 34 27.36 -5.61 -7.60
C THR A 34 26.44 -4.59 -6.91
N TYR A 35 25.71 -3.81 -7.67
CA TYR A 35 24.65 -2.96 -7.13
C TYR A 35 23.43 -3.81 -6.77
N PHE A 36 22.91 -3.63 -5.57
CA PHE A 36 21.72 -4.32 -5.09
C PHE A 36 20.57 -3.34 -4.92
N ALA A 37 19.51 -3.47 -5.72
CA ALA A 37 18.27 -2.75 -5.46
C ALA A 37 17.50 -3.48 -4.35
N ILE A 38 17.16 -2.77 -3.27
CA ILE A 38 16.52 -3.30 -2.07
C ILE A 38 15.17 -2.58 -1.85
N PRO A 39 14.05 -3.31 -1.65
CA PRO A 39 12.72 -2.72 -1.43
C PRO A 39 12.59 -2.16 -0.02
N LYS A 40 13.23 -1.03 0.23
CA LYS A 40 13.30 -0.32 1.49
C LYS A 40 13.49 1.17 1.19
N LEU A 41 12.93 2.07 1.99
CA LEU A 41 12.94 3.51 1.72
C LEU A 41 13.98 4.28 2.53
N GLU A 42 14.45 3.71 3.62
CA GLU A 42 15.47 4.33 4.48
C GLU A 42 16.79 4.47 3.72
N GLU A 43 17.66 5.35 4.20
CA GLU A 43 19.00 5.51 3.63
C GLU A 43 19.76 4.19 3.65
N GLN A 44 20.43 3.92 2.56
CA GLN A 44 21.18 2.68 2.35
C GLN A 44 22.67 2.99 2.26
N ALA A 45 23.49 1.98 2.56
CA ALA A 45 24.92 2.05 2.33
C ALA A 45 25.26 2.11 0.84
N GLU A 46 26.49 2.42 0.54
CA GLU A 46 27.03 2.41 -0.82
C GLU A 46 26.82 1.04 -1.48
N GLY A 47 26.50 1.03 -2.75
CA GLY A 47 26.17 -0.20 -3.49
C GLY A 47 24.73 -0.67 -3.34
N CYS A 48 23.97 -0.16 -2.39
CA CYS A 48 22.56 -0.46 -2.23
C CYS A 48 21.68 0.67 -2.78
N VAL A 49 20.68 0.31 -3.59
CA VAL A 49 19.77 1.23 -4.26
C VAL A 49 18.36 1.03 -3.67
N PRO A 50 17.90 1.96 -2.82
CA PRO A 50 16.57 1.85 -2.21
C PRO A 50 15.48 2.06 -3.26
N TYR A 51 14.47 1.18 -3.24
CA TYR A 51 13.30 1.37 -4.10
C TYR A 51 12.01 0.94 -3.41
N PHE A 52 10.90 1.59 -3.74
CA PHE A 52 9.56 1.20 -3.33
C PHE A 52 8.48 1.92 -4.15
N LEU A 53 7.22 1.59 -3.87
CA LEU A 53 6.04 2.22 -4.44
C LEU A 53 5.42 3.24 -3.49
N ARG A 54 4.85 4.34 -4.01
CA ARG A 54 3.96 5.24 -3.25
C ARG A 54 2.55 4.63 -3.17
N LEU A 55 2.49 3.41 -2.66
CA LEU A 55 1.27 2.60 -2.60
C LEU A 55 0.12 3.31 -1.88
N TYR A 56 0.45 4.15 -0.89
CA TYR A 56 -0.52 4.96 -0.17
C TYR A 56 -1.38 5.85 -1.09
N GLN A 57 -0.92 6.18 -2.30
CA GLN A 57 -1.72 6.93 -3.27
C GLN A 57 -2.90 6.11 -3.81
N ALA A 58 -2.69 4.83 -4.07
CA ALA A 58 -3.76 3.92 -4.47
C ALA A 58 -4.68 3.58 -3.29
N GLU A 59 -4.12 3.43 -2.08
CA GLU A 59 -4.90 3.23 -0.86
C GLU A 59 -5.84 4.42 -0.55
N TYR A 60 -5.41 5.65 -0.82
CA TYR A 60 -6.30 6.81 -0.71
C TYR A 60 -7.50 6.71 -1.66
N LEU A 61 -7.30 6.33 -2.92
CA LEU A 61 -8.39 6.14 -3.87
C LEU A 61 -9.29 4.95 -3.49
N ALA A 62 -8.71 3.88 -2.94
CA ALA A 62 -9.45 2.76 -2.38
C ALA A 62 -10.31 3.19 -1.19
N GLY A 63 -9.76 4.05 -0.32
CA GLY A 63 -10.49 4.68 0.78
C GLY A 63 -11.68 5.51 0.28
N MET A 64 -11.48 6.35 -0.74
CA MET A 64 -12.57 7.10 -1.36
C MET A 64 -13.68 6.17 -1.87
N LEU A 65 -13.32 5.08 -2.56
CA LEU A 65 -14.28 4.09 -3.04
C LEU A 65 -15.08 3.50 -1.88
N ALA A 66 -14.40 3.09 -0.82
CA ALA A 66 -15.05 2.54 0.37
C ALA A 66 -15.96 3.58 1.06
N GLY A 67 -15.53 4.82 1.17
CA GLY A 67 -16.33 5.93 1.72
C GLY A 67 -17.62 6.17 0.95
N TYR A 68 -17.58 6.15 -0.40
CA TYR A 68 -18.78 6.27 -1.24
C TYR A 68 -19.71 5.04 -1.16
N ARG A 69 -19.17 3.88 -0.81
CA ARG A 69 -19.92 2.60 -0.86
C ARG A 69 -20.48 2.15 0.46
N THR A 70 -19.83 2.50 1.58
CA THR A 70 -20.28 2.07 2.90
C THR A 70 -21.68 2.58 3.23
N ARG A 71 -22.47 1.73 3.87
CA ARG A 71 -23.79 2.04 4.40
C ARG A 71 -23.80 2.11 5.92
N SER A 72 -22.86 1.43 6.56
CA SER A 72 -22.69 1.41 8.01
C SER A 72 -21.83 2.55 8.53
N ASN A 73 -21.14 3.28 7.66
CA ASN A 73 -20.05 4.20 7.95
C ASN A 73 -18.84 3.51 8.64
N ARG A 74 -18.79 2.19 8.68
CA ARG A 74 -17.69 1.41 9.25
C ARG A 74 -17.02 0.57 8.18
N ILE A 75 -15.74 0.84 7.98
CA ILE A 75 -14.94 0.26 6.91
C ILE A 75 -13.81 -0.53 7.55
N GLY A 76 -13.60 -1.76 7.12
CA GLY A 76 -12.59 -2.66 7.68
C GLY A 76 -11.28 -2.65 6.91
N TYR A 77 -10.19 -2.75 7.65
CA TYR A 77 -8.86 -2.93 7.09
C TYR A 77 -8.13 -4.04 7.84
N VAL A 78 -7.71 -5.09 7.14
CA VAL A 78 -6.86 -6.13 7.72
C VAL A 78 -5.42 -5.88 7.32
N ALA A 79 -4.54 -5.75 8.32
CA ALA A 79 -3.16 -5.37 8.13
C ALA A 79 -2.19 -6.40 8.74
N PRO A 80 -0.97 -6.57 8.19
CA PRO A 80 -0.01 -7.53 8.72
C PRO A 80 0.52 -7.11 10.09
N MET A 81 1.12 -5.94 10.18
CA MET A 81 1.77 -5.45 11.41
C MET A 81 1.93 -3.93 11.38
N HIS A 82 2.28 -3.35 12.51
CA HIS A 82 2.62 -1.94 12.61
C HIS A 82 4.01 -1.68 12.01
N ASN A 83 4.07 -0.94 10.92
CA ASN A 83 5.30 -0.41 10.35
C ASN A 83 4.97 0.86 9.53
N PRO A 84 5.97 1.67 9.11
CA PRO A 84 5.71 2.91 8.39
C PRO A 84 4.95 2.76 7.07
N GLU A 85 5.13 1.67 6.35
CA GLU A 85 4.40 1.38 5.11
C GLU A 85 2.90 1.21 5.38
N ILE A 86 2.57 0.36 6.34
CA ILE A 86 1.19 0.05 6.74
C ILE A 86 0.52 1.28 7.36
N CYS A 87 1.24 2.05 8.20
CA CYS A 87 0.73 3.32 8.74
C CYS A 87 0.34 4.29 7.62
N ARG A 88 1.21 4.47 6.61
CA ARG A 88 0.90 5.33 5.45
C ARG A 88 -0.29 4.84 4.67
N GLY A 89 -0.37 3.53 4.42
CA GLY A 89 -1.48 2.90 3.70
C GLY A 89 -2.81 3.16 4.39
N ILE A 90 -2.92 2.79 5.67
CA ILE A 90 -4.13 2.97 6.48
C ILE A 90 -4.51 4.45 6.60
N ASN A 91 -3.53 5.34 6.84
CA ASN A 91 -3.79 6.77 6.96
C ASN A 91 -4.33 7.36 5.65
N ALA A 92 -3.72 7.03 4.51
CA ALA A 92 -4.19 7.47 3.20
C ALA A 92 -5.59 6.93 2.89
N TYR A 93 -5.84 5.67 3.21
CA TYR A 93 -7.15 5.05 3.08
C TYR A 93 -8.20 5.77 3.93
N ALA A 94 -7.88 6.09 5.19
CA ALA A 94 -8.77 6.82 6.10
C ALA A 94 -9.05 8.25 5.60
N ILE A 95 -8.03 8.97 5.13
CA ILE A 95 -8.18 10.32 4.55
C ILE A 95 -9.11 10.26 3.34
N GLY A 96 -8.89 9.32 2.42
CA GLY A 96 -9.73 9.14 1.23
C GLY A 96 -11.17 8.77 1.58
N ALA A 97 -11.37 7.87 2.53
CA ALA A 97 -12.70 7.45 2.99
C ALA A 97 -13.49 8.65 3.57
N ARG A 98 -12.84 9.47 4.38
CA ARG A 98 -13.47 10.66 5.01
C ARG A 98 -13.67 11.83 4.04
N GLU A 99 -12.85 11.96 2.99
CA GLU A 99 -13.12 12.91 1.90
C GLU A 99 -14.42 12.56 1.17
N ALA A 100 -14.67 11.28 0.94
CA ALA A 100 -15.89 10.79 0.28
C ALA A 100 -17.11 10.74 1.24
N ASN A 101 -16.88 10.42 2.51
CA ASN A 101 -17.88 10.29 3.56
C ASN A 101 -17.30 10.77 4.90
N PRO A 102 -17.57 12.00 5.34
CA PRO A 102 -17.02 12.53 6.60
C PRO A 102 -17.37 11.73 7.86
N GLN A 103 -18.38 10.85 7.79
CA GLN A 103 -18.77 9.96 8.90
C GLN A 103 -18.05 8.63 8.88
N ALA A 104 -17.22 8.35 7.87
CA ALA A 104 -16.52 7.07 7.74
C ALA A 104 -15.53 6.87 8.90
N GLU A 105 -15.62 5.71 9.53
CA GLU A 105 -14.72 5.20 10.57
C GLU A 105 -13.96 3.99 10.04
N ILE A 106 -12.65 4.00 10.17
CA ILE A 106 -11.81 2.87 9.78
C ILE A 106 -11.58 1.98 10.99
N CYS A 107 -11.97 0.71 10.86
CA CYS A 107 -11.69 -0.34 11.83
C CYS A 107 -10.54 -1.21 11.29
N ALA A 108 -9.35 -1.12 11.84
CA ALA A 108 -8.21 -1.91 11.42
C ALA A 108 -7.89 -3.02 12.42
N VAL A 109 -7.57 -4.22 11.91
CA VAL A 109 -7.12 -5.36 12.71
C VAL A 109 -5.76 -5.82 12.20
N PHE A 110 -4.79 -5.93 13.12
CA PHE A 110 -3.43 -6.39 12.83
C PHE A 110 -3.32 -7.88 13.15
N VAL A 111 -2.83 -8.66 12.20
CA VAL A 111 -2.75 -10.14 12.31
C VAL A 111 -1.38 -10.63 12.77
N GLY A 112 -0.33 -9.78 12.72
CA GLY A 112 1.02 -10.11 13.16
C GLY A 112 1.87 -10.82 12.09
N ALA A 113 1.33 -11.08 10.90
CA ALA A 113 2.01 -11.77 9.80
C ALA A 113 1.53 -11.25 8.44
N TRP A 114 2.36 -11.42 7.39
CA TRP A 114 2.02 -11.09 6.00
C TRP A 114 1.06 -12.10 5.38
N ASP A 115 1.11 -13.36 5.83
CA ASP A 115 0.25 -14.46 5.39
C ASP A 115 -0.01 -15.39 6.58
N ASP A 116 -1.21 -15.30 7.16
CA ASP A 116 -1.75 -16.23 8.16
C ASP A 116 -3.26 -16.38 7.94
N PRO A 117 -3.67 -17.36 7.11
CA PRO A 117 -5.07 -17.55 6.75
C PRO A 117 -6.02 -17.68 7.94
N LYS A 118 -5.57 -18.26 9.05
CA LYS A 118 -6.40 -18.42 10.26
C LYS A 118 -6.64 -17.07 10.94
N GLN A 119 -5.57 -16.30 11.17
CA GLN A 119 -5.67 -14.98 11.82
C GLN A 119 -6.38 -13.97 10.92
N GLU A 120 -6.14 -14.01 9.61
CA GLU A 120 -6.85 -13.19 8.65
C GLU A 120 -8.36 -13.44 8.67
N TRP A 121 -8.78 -14.72 8.68
CA TRP A 121 -10.19 -15.09 8.77
C TRP A 121 -10.81 -14.58 10.07
N ASN A 122 -10.13 -14.75 11.23
CA ASN A 122 -10.57 -14.25 12.52
C ASN A 122 -10.66 -12.72 12.56
N ALA A 123 -9.69 -12.03 11.92
CA ALA A 123 -9.69 -10.56 11.80
C ALA A 123 -10.90 -10.07 11.00
N ALA A 124 -11.20 -10.69 9.87
CA ALA A 124 -12.37 -10.36 9.06
C ALA A 124 -13.69 -10.65 9.82
N ALA A 125 -13.76 -11.76 10.55
CA ALA A 125 -14.92 -12.10 11.39
C ALA A 125 -15.13 -11.06 12.51
N ARG A 126 -14.06 -10.61 13.16
CA ARG A 126 -14.11 -9.52 14.14
C ARG A 126 -14.61 -8.22 13.52
N LEU A 127 -14.07 -7.81 12.38
CA LEU A 127 -14.52 -6.60 11.68
C LEU A 127 -16.00 -6.66 11.34
N ARG A 128 -16.47 -7.80 10.83
CA ARG A 128 -17.91 -8.02 10.58
C ARG A 128 -18.74 -7.88 11.85
N SER A 129 -18.29 -8.42 12.99
CA SER A 129 -18.99 -8.29 14.27
C SER A 129 -19.07 -6.84 14.79
N LEU A 130 -18.13 -5.99 14.39
CA LEU A 130 -18.14 -4.54 14.66
C LEU A 130 -19.07 -3.75 13.71
N GLY A 131 -19.77 -4.42 12.80
CA GLY A 131 -20.70 -3.79 11.86
C GLY A 131 -20.03 -3.22 10.61
N VAL A 132 -18.81 -3.64 10.30
CA VAL A 132 -18.13 -3.31 9.04
C VAL A 132 -18.87 -3.95 7.87
N ASP A 133 -19.06 -3.21 6.78
CA ASP A 133 -19.74 -3.69 5.57
C ASP A 133 -18.84 -3.76 4.33
N ILE A 134 -17.66 -3.13 4.37
CA ILE A 134 -16.65 -3.20 3.30
C ILE A 134 -15.31 -3.59 3.92
N LEU A 135 -14.61 -4.55 3.31
CA LEU A 135 -13.28 -4.96 3.71
C LEU A 135 -12.22 -4.46 2.72
N ASN A 136 -11.06 -4.11 3.25
CA ASN A 136 -9.79 -3.96 2.53
C ASN A 136 -8.71 -4.73 3.27
N SER A 137 -7.62 -5.06 2.61
CA SER A 137 -6.49 -5.73 3.25
C SER A 137 -5.17 -5.39 2.58
N HIS A 138 -4.11 -5.50 3.38
CA HIS A 138 -2.73 -5.44 2.92
C HIS A 138 -2.03 -6.75 3.33
N GLN A 139 -2.54 -7.87 2.80
CA GLN A 139 -2.07 -9.22 3.07
C GLN A 139 -1.60 -9.88 1.77
N ASP A 140 -0.66 -10.81 1.86
CA ASP A 140 -0.15 -11.53 0.69
C ASP A 140 -1.10 -12.61 0.19
N GLY A 141 -2.06 -13.05 1.03
CA GLY A 141 -3.02 -14.09 0.73
C GLY A 141 -4.39 -13.58 0.30
N MET A 142 -5.23 -14.51 -0.18
CA MET A 142 -6.60 -14.23 -0.64
C MET A 142 -7.68 -14.52 0.42
N THR A 143 -7.30 -14.69 1.68
CA THR A 143 -8.22 -15.12 2.74
C THR A 143 -9.31 -14.11 3.03
N ILE A 144 -8.98 -12.81 3.06
CA ILE A 144 -9.95 -11.74 3.32
C ILE A 144 -10.97 -11.66 2.19
N GLN A 145 -10.53 -11.80 0.94
CA GLN A 145 -11.40 -11.85 -0.23
C GLN A 145 -12.37 -13.05 -0.15
N ARG A 146 -11.86 -14.25 0.18
CA ARG A 146 -12.69 -15.45 0.35
C ARG A 146 -13.70 -15.29 1.49
N TYR A 147 -13.28 -14.63 2.59
CA TYR A 147 -14.18 -14.29 3.68
C TYR A 147 -15.31 -13.37 3.20
N ALA A 148 -14.98 -12.30 2.47
CA ALA A 148 -15.94 -11.36 1.91
C ALA A 148 -16.96 -12.07 0.99
N ASP A 149 -16.47 -12.92 0.09
CA ASP A 149 -17.33 -13.72 -0.81
C ASP A 149 -18.29 -14.64 -0.04
N THR A 150 -17.76 -15.36 0.97
CA THR A 150 -18.54 -16.29 1.78
C THR A 150 -19.66 -15.60 2.56
N HIS A 151 -19.41 -14.37 3.02
CA HIS A 151 -20.33 -13.62 3.88
C HIS A 151 -21.11 -12.51 3.15
N GLY A 152 -20.97 -12.40 1.83
CA GLY A 152 -21.67 -11.42 1.02
C GLY A 152 -21.23 -9.97 1.24
N MET A 153 -20.04 -9.75 1.77
CA MET A 153 -19.46 -8.42 2.01
C MET A 153 -18.82 -7.84 0.74
N GLU A 154 -18.79 -6.53 0.61
CA GLU A 154 -17.98 -5.88 -0.43
C GLU A 154 -16.50 -5.87 -0.02
N TYR A 155 -15.63 -5.90 -1.01
CA TYR A 155 -14.18 -5.98 -0.81
C TYR A 155 -13.45 -5.11 -1.84
N ILE A 156 -12.33 -4.50 -1.43
CA ILE A 156 -11.38 -3.87 -2.35
C ILE A 156 -10.16 -4.78 -2.40
N SER A 157 -9.86 -5.28 -3.59
CA SER A 157 -8.77 -6.24 -3.80
C SER A 157 -7.40 -5.57 -3.69
N TYR A 158 -6.41 -6.34 -3.25
CA TYR A 158 -5.01 -5.97 -3.24
C TYR A 158 -4.25 -6.89 -4.19
N LEU A 159 -3.58 -6.30 -5.20
CA LEU A 159 -2.75 -6.93 -6.23
C LEU A 159 -3.49 -7.82 -7.24
N GLU A 160 -4.47 -8.62 -6.84
CA GLU A 160 -5.10 -9.62 -7.69
C GLU A 160 -6.54 -9.27 -8.06
N THR A 161 -6.79 -9.15 -9.36
CA THR A 161 -8.14 -8.96 -9.92
C THR A 161 -8.67 -10.21 -10.59
N TYR A 162 -7.79 -10.97 -11.25
CA TYR A 162 -8.13 -12.13 -12.04
C TYR A 162 -7.35 -13.37 -11.63
N LEU A 163 -8.01 -14.51 -11.67
CA LEU A 163 -7.38 -15.82 -11.53
C LEU A 163 -6.61 -16.18 -12.81
N PRO A 164 -5.71 -17.18 -12.75
CA PRO A 164 -4.93 -17.63 -13.92
C PRO A 164 -5.79 -18.06 -15.11
N ASP A 165 -7.06 -18.45 -14.88
CA ASP A 165 -8.03 -18.82 -15.92
C ASP A 165 -8.74 -17.59 -16.54
N GLY A 166 -8.37 -16.37 -16.17
CA GLY A 166 -8.93 -15.12 -16.66
C GLY A 166 -10.26 -14.71 -16.04
N LYS A 167 -10.79 -15.45 -15.08
CA LYS A 167 -11.99 -15.03 -14.33
C LYS A 167 -11.64 -14.05 -13.24
N ARG A 168 -12.55 -13.15 -12.91
CA ARG A 168 -12.39 -12.32 -11.72
C ARG A 168 -12.19 -13.18 -10.49
N SER A 169 -11.26 -12.80 -9.67
CA SER A 169 -10.95 -13.50 -8.41
C SER A 169 -12.13 -13.43 -7.43
N SER A 170 -12.96 -12.38 -7.51
CA SER A 170 -14.17 -12.21 -6.72
C SER A 170 -15.21 -11.35 -7.44
N GLU A 171 -16.47 -11.76 -7.39
CA GLU A 171 -17.63 -10.95 -7.81
C GLU A 171 -17.95 -9.83 -6.79
N ARG A 172 -17.41 -9.93 -5.59
CA ARG A 172 -17.58 -8.94 -4.52
C ARG A 172 -16.52 -7.84 -4.53
N SER A 173 -15.43 -8.04 -5.27
CA SER A 173 -14.41 -7.03 -5.45
C SER A 173 -14.95 -5.81 -6.19
N LEU A 174 -14.80 -4.63 -5.60
CA LEU A 174 -15.23 -3.35 -6.17
C LEU A 174 -14.18 -2.76 -7.13
N ALA A 175 -12.92 -2.89 -6.77
CA ALA A 175 -11.77 -2.46 -7.53
C ALA A 175 -10.51 -3.12 -6.96
N THR A 176 -9.36 -2.90 -7.59
CA THR A 176 -8.09 -3.48 -7.16
C THR A 176 -7.02 -2.39 -7.00
N VAL A 177 -6.32 -2.43 -5.87
CA VAL A 177 -5.06 -1.69 -5.67
C VAL A 177 -3.98 -2.39 -6.49
N LEU A 178 -3.39 -1.67 -7.44
CA LEU A 178 -2.44 -2.21 -8.41
C LEU A 178 -1.03 -1.69 -8.16
N CYS A 179 -0.05 -2.59 -8.25
CA CYS A 179 1.37 -2.32 -8.16
C CYS A 179 2.04 -2.66 -9.49
N HIS A 180 2.61 -1.66 -10.16
CA HIS A 180 3.34 -1.81 -11.41
C HIS A 180 4.85 -1.77 -11.15
N TRP A 181 5.38 -2.86 -10.62
CA TRP A 181 6.80 -3.02 -10.31
C TRP A 181 7.69 -2.90 -11.54
N ASP A 182 7.17 -3.27 -12.71
CA ASP A 182 7.82 -3.11 -14.01
C ASP A 182 8.22 -1.65 -14.27
N ALA A 183 7.37 -0.66 -13.93
CA ALA A 183 7.68 0.75 -14.06
C ALA A 183 8.90 1.17 -13.20
N VAL A 184 9.01 0.60 -11.99
CA VAL A 184 10.16 0.84 -11.10
C VAL A 184 11.41 0.18 -11.65
N TYR A 185 11.32 -1.09 -11.99
CA TYR A 185 12.46 -1.89 -12.49
C TYR A 185 13.00 -1.32 -13.80
N GLU A 186 12.13 -0.95 -14.73
CA GLU A 186 12.52 -0.32 -15.99
C GLU A 186 13.24 1.03 -15.76
N THR A 187 12.73 1.84 -14.83
CA THR A 187 13.34 3.13 -14.47
C THR A 187 14.72 2.93 -13.87
N MET A 188 14.88 2.02 -12.92
CA MET A 188 16.18 1.69 -12.32
C MET A 188 17.16 1.15 -13.34
N PHE A 189 16.71 0.25 -14.22
CA PHE A 189 17.56 -0.35 -15.24
C PHE A 189 18.03 0.69 -16.27
N LYS A 190 17.17 1.62 -16.71
CA LYS A 190 17.55 2.75 -17.57
C LYS A 190 18.61 3.65 -16.93
N ASP A 191 18.45 3.95 -15.65
CA ASP A 191 19.41 4.78 -14.91
C ASP A 191 20.74 4.03 -14.69
N TYR A 192 20.70 2.70 -14.43
CA TYR A 192 21.89 1.84 -14.38
C TYR A 192 22.68 1.89 -15.69
N LEU A 193 22.02 1.71 -16.84
CA LEU A 193 22.68 1.78 -18.17
C LEU A 193 23.30 3.15 -18.46
N ARG A 194 22.84 4.21 -17.81
CA ARG A 194 23.40 5.55 -17.88
C ARG A 194 24.52 5.82 -16.87
N GLY A 195 24.82 4.82 -16.02
CA GLY A 195 25.80 4.96 -14.94
C GLY A 195 25.38 5.96 -13.85
N LYS A 196 24.06 6.22 -13.68
CA LYS A 196 23.56 7.27 -12.78
C LYS A 196 22.33 6.81 -12.00
N PHE A 197 22.54 6.16 -10.87
CA PHE A 197 21.47 5.87 -9.93
C PHE A 197 20.97 7.13 -9.19
N ARG A 198 19.67 7.13 -8.87
CA ARG A 198 19.05 8.08 -7.91
C ARG A 198 19.37 7.62 -6.49
N LYS A 199 19.33 8.57 -5.55
CA LYS A 199 19.43 8.21 -4.11
C LYS A 199 18.34 7.22 -3.67
N ARG A 200 17.17 7.28 -4.30
CA ARG A 200 15.99 6.45 -4.00
C ARG A 200 15.03 6.45 -5.17
N TYR A 201 14.39 5.31 -5.39
CA TYR A 201 13.30 5.17 -6.34
C TYR A 201 12.00 4.94 -5.56
N TRP A 202 11.26 5.99 -5.29
CA TRP A 202 9.95 5.92 -4.65
C TRP A 202 8.91 6.46 -5.61
N LEU A 203 8.42 5.57 -6.48
CA LEU A 203 7.60 5.94 -7.62
C LEU A 203 6.10 5.81 -7.28
N GLY A 204 5.30 6.70 -7.84
CA GLY A 204 3.86 6.80 -7.60
C GLY A 204 3.04 6.77 -8.88
N MET A 205 1.82 7.31 -8.78
CA MET A 205 0.87 7.40 -9.90
C MET A 205 1.36 8.26 -11.06
N ASP A 206 2.17 9.27 -10.79
CA ASP A 206 2.82 10.13 -11.81
C ASP A 206 3.72 9.32 -12.75
N ALA A 207 4.39 8.30 -12.20
CA ALA A 207 5.22 7.36 -12.94
C ALA A 207 4.46 6.10 -13.39
N ASN A 208 3.14 6.04 -13.24
CA ASN A 208 2.30 4.86 -13.45
C ASN A 208 2.75 3.61 -12.65
N ALA A 209 3.39 3.81 -11.50
CA ALA A 209 3.90 2.72 -10.67
C ALA A 209 2.84 2.13 -9.73
N VAL A 210 1.77 2.87 -9.45
CA VAL A 210 0.62 2.42 -8.65
C VAL A 210 -0.68 2.91 -9.25
N ASP A 211 -1.76 2.17 -9.03
CA ASP A 211 -3.11 2.53 -9.49
C ASP A 211 -4.21 1.96 -8.59
N LEU A 212 -5.42 2.51 -8.72
CA LEU A 212 -6.67 1.85 -8.38
C LEU A 212 -7.44 1.64 -9.70
N GLY A 213 -7.66 0.39 -10.06
CA GLY A 213 -8.27 0.04 -11.33
C GLY A 213 -9.21 -1.17 -11.23
N GLU A 214 -9.54 -1.70 -12.41
CA GLU A 214 -10.35 -2.91 -12.53
C GLU A 214 -11.72 -2.78 -11.81
N PHE A 215 -12.37 -1.61 -11.95
CA PHE A 215 -13.66 -1.35 -11.31
C PHE A 215 -14.71 -2.38 -11.70
N SER A 216 -15.39 -2.90 -10.69
CA SER A 216 -16.58 -3.73 -10.89
C SER A 216 -17.69 -2.92 -11.57
N PRO A 217 -18.51 -3.56 -12.44
CA PRO A 217 -19.75 -2.95 -12.96
C PRO A 217 -20.73 -2.49 -11.87
N ARG A 218 -20.54 -2.93 -10.63
CA ARG A 218 -21.33 -2.53 -9.46
C ARG A 218 -20.95 -1.16 -8.91
N VAL A 219 -19.85 -0.57 -9.36
CA VAL A 219 -19.41 0.78 -8.97
C VAL A 219 -20.02 1.80 -9.92
N ASP A 220 -20.84 2.69 -9.38
CA ASP A 220 -21.54 3.71 -10.16
C ASP A 220 -20.56 4.60 -10.95
N ALA A 221 -20.97 4.99 -12.16
CA ALA A 221 -20.14 5.83 -13.03
C ALA A 221 -19.77 7.18 -12.38
N GLY A 222 -20.65 7.75 -11.55
CA GLY A 222 -20.38 8.97 -10.80
C GLY A 222 -19.26 8.80 -9.78
N VAL A 223 -19.24 7.66 -9.07
CA VAL A 223 -18.17 7.28 -8.13
C VAL A 223 -16.86 7.07 -8.87
N GLN A 224 -16.88 6.31 -9.97
CA GLN A 224 -15.69 6.12 -10.81
C GLN A 224 -15.13 7.46 -11.29
N ALA A 225 -15.99 8.37 -11.77
CA ALA A 225 -15.56 9.71 -12.22
C ALA A 225 -14.96 10.55 -11.08
N ALA A 226 -15.48 10.47 -9.85
CA ALA A 226 -14.91 11.14 -8.69
C ALA A 226 -13.50 10.61 -8.37
N ILE A 227 -13.32 9.30 -8.36
CA ILE A 227 -12.02 8.65 -8.15
C ILE A 227 -11.03 9.02 -9.26
N GLN A 228 -11.46 9.05 -10.51
CA GLN A 228 -10.60 9.45 -11.63
C GLN A 228 -10.16 10.92 -11.53
N ARG A 229 -11.02 11.83 -11.04
CA ARG A 229 -10.61 13.22 -10.76
C ARG A 229 -9.55 13.29 -9.65
N ALA A 230 -9.73 12.53 -8.57
CA ALA A 230 -8.75 12.46 -7.48
C ALA A 230 -7.41 11.88 -7.97
N LYS A 231 -7.45 10.81 -8.76
CA LYS A 231 -6.28 10.24 -9.43
C LYS A 231 -5.55 11.26 -10.29
N ALA A 232 -6.28 12.05 -11.09
CA ALA A 232 -5.69 13.11 -11.92
C ALA A 232 -5.00 14.19 -11.08
N ARG A 233 -5.58 14.59 -9.92
CA ARG A 233 -4.94 15.52 -8.98
C ARG A 233 -3.61 14.97 -8.47
N ILE A 234 -3.59 13.70 -8.03
CA ILE A 234 -2.37 13.05 -7.52
C ILE A 234 -1.31 12.95 -8.64
N LYS A 235 -1.68 12.54 -9.84
CA LYS A 235 -0.78 12.52 -11.01
C LYS A 235 -0.24 13.91 -11.36
N GLY A 236 -1.02 14.96 -11.12
CA GLY A 236 -0.62 16.36 -11.28
C GLY A 236 0.22 16.91 -10.12
N GLY A 237 0.60 16.09 -9.14
CA GLY A 237 1.50 16.47 -8.05
C GLY A 237 0.81 16.85 -6.73
N SER A 238 -0.52 16.71 -6.63
CA SER A 238 -1.20 16.91 -5.35
C SER A 238 -0.81 15.83 -4.34
N SER A 239 -0.50 16.24 -3.11
CA SER A 239 -0.20 15.31 -2.01
C SER A 239 -1.47 14.74 -1.41
N VAL A 240 -1.48 13.45 -1.11
CA VAL A 240 -2.52 12.80 -0.27
C VAL A 240 -2.47 13.33 1.16
N PHE A 241 -1.27 13.57 1.67
CA PHE A 241 -1.04 14.08 3.02
C PHE A 241 -0.84 15.59 3.00
N SER A 242 -1.93 16.33 2.80
CA SER A 242 -1.96 17.80 2.72
C SER A 242 -3.05 18.40 3.59
N GLY A 243 -2.88 19.66 3.99
CA GLY A 243 -3.83 20.38 4.84
C GLY A 243 -3.75 19.94 6.31
N GLU A 244 -4.72 20.36 7.12
CA GLU A 244 -4.72 20.01 8.54
C GLU A 244 -4.94 18.51 8.75
N ILE A 245 -3.94 17.81 9.30
CA ILE A 245 -4.01 16.41 9.67
C ILE A 245 -3.69 16.26 11.15
N ARG A 246 -4.60 15.63 11.88
CA ARG A 246 -4.40 15.24 13.28
C ARG A 246 -4.31 13.73 13.41
N ASP A 247 -3.48 13.27 14.36
CA ASP A 247 -3.45 11.86 14.71
C ASP A 247 -4.58 11.48 15.67
N ASN A 248 -4.72 10.18 15.93
CA ASN A 248 -5.72 9.61 16.82
C ASN A 248 -5.56 10.00 18.32
N GLN A 249 -4.52 10.77 18.66
CA GLN A 249 -4.30 11.39 19.96
C GLN A 249 -4.56 12.91 19.93
N GLY A 250 -5.07 13.44 18.80
CA GLY A 250 -5.37 14.86 18.60
C GLY A 250 -4.15 15.73 18.30
N ARG A 251 -2.94 15.16 18.16
CA ARG A 251 -1.73 15.92 17.84
C ARG A 251 -1.73 16.35 16.39
N LEU A 252 -1.38 17.59 16.12
CA LEU A 252 -1.24 18.14 14.77
C LEU A 252 -0.01 17.53 14.10
N ARG A 253 -0.21 16.88 12.95
CA ARG A 253 0.83 16.21 12.14
C ARG A 253 1.13 16.96 10.85
N CYS A 254 0.14 17.66 10.28
CA CYS A 254 0.30 18.54 9.13
C CYS A 254 -0.57 19.78 9.34
N ARG A 255 -0.08 20.97 8.96
CA ARG A 255 -0.83 22.22 9.07
C ARG A 255 -1.60 22.50 7.79
N GLU A 256 -2.63 23.35 7.92
CA GLU A 256 -3.32 23.87 6.76
C GLU A 256 -2.35 24.56 5.79
N GLY A 257 -2.48 24.25 4.49
CA GLY A 257 -1.59 24.75 3.44
C GLY A 257 -0.23 24.06 3.33
N GLU A 258 0.08 23.06 4.18
CA GLU A 258 1.31 22.29 4.14
C GLU A 258 1.08 20.88 3.56
N ASN A 259 2.19 20.23 3.18
CA ASN A 259 2.25 18.82 2.82
C ASN A 259 3.26 18.11 3.71
N LEU A 260 2.99 16.86 4.07
CA LEU A 260 4.02 16.04 4.72
C LEU A 260 5.16 15.77 3.75
N SER A 261 6.39 15.91 4.26
CA SER A 261 7.60 15.60 3.49
C SER A 261 7.79 14.10 3.31
N ASP A 262 8.57 13.69 2.30
CA ASP A 262 8.96 12.30 2.11
C ASP A 262 9.62 11.71 3.37
N ALA A 263 10.45 12.49 4.07
CA ALA A 263 11.07 12.04 5.32
C ALA A 263 10.02 11.74 6.41
N ALA A 264 9.01 12.60 6.58
CA ALA A 264 7.92 12.35 7.52
C ALA A 264 7.09 11.12 7.13
N LEU A 265 6.87 10.92 5.83
CA LEU A 265 6.14 9.76 5.33
C LEU A 265 6.93 8.45 5.50
N ILE A 266 8.24 8.44 5.27
CA ILE A 266 9.11 7.24 5.41
C ILE A 266 9.12 6.74 6.86
N HIS A 267 9.09 7.66 7.82
CA HIS A 267 9.14 7.33 9.25
C HIS A 267 7.79 7.45 9.96
N MET A 268 6.68 7.34 9.23
CA MET A 268 5.33 7.45 9.80
C MET A 268 5.03 6.32 10.79
N ASP A 269 4.77 6.67 12.03
CA ASP A 269 4.55 5.75 13.16
C ASP A 269 3.23 6.05 13.94
N TRP A 270 2.31 6.76 13.29
CA TRP A 270 1.05 7.21 13.88
C TRP A 270 -0.12 6.98 12.93
N TYR A 271 -1.33 7.00 13.47
CA TYR A 271 -2.57 6.88 12.71
C TYR A 271 -3.40 8.16 12.79
N VAL A 272 -4.10 8.51 11.68
CA VAL A 272 -5.00 9.65 11.64
C VAL A 272 -6.19 9.44 12.56
N GLU A 273 -6.79 10.55 13.00
CA GLU A 273 -8.03 10.54 13.78
C GLU A 273 -9.18 9.82 13.05
N GLY A 274 -10.14 9.25 13.80
CA GLY A 274 -11.29 8.54 13.25
C GLY A 274 -11.03 7.08 12.89
N GLY A 275 -9.88 6.52 13.29
CA GLY A 275 -9.58 5.09 13.18
C GLY A 275 -9.67 4.37 14.53
N ARG A 276 -10.13 3.11 14.50
CA ARG A 276 -10.07 2.15 15.61
C ARG A 276 -9.16 1.00 15.25
N PHE A 277 -8.22 0.69 16.12
CA PHE A 277 -7.14 -0.24 15.87
C PHE A 277 -7.19 -1.38 16.89
N TYR A 278 -7.08 -2.61 16.39
CA TYR A 278 -7.23 -3.83 17.18
C TYR A 278 -6.13 -4.83 16.79
N GLU A 279 -5.67 -5.61 17.76
CA GLU A 279 -4.90 -6.81 17.50
C GLU A 279 -5.85 -7.97 17.16
N ALA A 280 -5.38 -8.92 16.34
CA ALA A 280 -6.14 -10.13 16.08
C ALA A 280 -6.39 -10.90 17.39
N PRO A 281 -7.56 -11.52 17.56
CA PRO A 281 -7.79 -12.39 18.71
C PRO A 281 -6.83 -13.58 18.65
N VAL A 282 -6.19 -13.87 19.78
CA VAL A 282 -5.25 -14.99 19.98
C VAL A 282 -5.95 -16.34 19.84
#